data_ef6e3ad289f3387fe40c6dd924830f03
#
_entry.id   ef6e3ad289f3387fe40c6dd924830f03
#
_cell.length_a   1.000
_cell.length_b   1.000
_cell.length_c   1.000
_cell.angle_alpha   90.00
_cell.angle_beta   90.00
_cell.angle_gamma   90.00
#
_symmetry.space_group_name_H-M   'P 1'
#
loop_
_entity.id
_entity.type
_entity.pdbx_description
1 polymer ?
#
loop_
_entity_poly.entity_id
_entity_poly.type
_entity_poly.pdbx_seq_one_letter_code
_entity_poly.pdbx_strand_id
1 'polypeptide(L)'
;MTEILMVRHGQSEWNALGRWQGQADPPLSALGLEQAQAGGAYLTKLHAELAFDGIGSSTLDRAATTGDVIAQHLGFDTPFRTTNLAERSAGEWSGLTRKEIDDQYPGYLKSRKYPPGYETDEDLLPRIQRGLRDVIENVPGDRLLVTAHGGIIYCIEASVGLSFRHMANLGALWFDFDENGTFTLGQRTELLADFSGEATTPNQI
;
A
#
# COMPACT_ATOMS: atom_id res chain seq x y z
N MET A 1 -21.89 0.51 0.21
CA MET A 1 -20.71 1.43 0.09
C MET A 1 -19.88 1.21 1.34
N THR A 2 -18.62 0.88 1.21
CA THR A 2 -17.70 0.58 2.32
C THR A 2 -16.63 1.66 2.37
N GLU A 3 -16.45 2.27 3.54
CA GLU A 3 -15.38 3.24 3.79
C GLU A 3 -14.08 2.49 4.11
N ILE A 4 -13.01 2.82 3.41
CA ILE A 4 -11.74 2.11 3.52
C ILE A 4 -10.61 3.09 3.82
N LEU A 5 -9.80 2.78 4.83
CA LEU A 5 -8.48 3.37 5.03
C LEU A 5 -7.43 2.41 4.51
N MET A 6 -6.87 2.70 3.34
CA MET A 6 -5.78 1.91 2.78
C MET A 6 -4.43 2.46 3.21
N VAL A 7 -3.64 1.62 3.87
CA VAL A 7 -2.33 1.96 4.47
C VAL A 7 -1.21 1.34 3.64
N ARG A 8 -0.25 2.14 3.20
CA ARG A 8 0.99 1.63 2.62
C ARG A 8 1.83 0.95 3.71
N HIS A 9 2.40 -0.22 3.40
CA HIS A 9 3.27 -0.98 4.31
C HIS A 9 4.47 -0.16 4.84
N GLY A 10 5.05 -0.59 5.96
CA GLY A 10 6.30 -0.06 6.51
C GLY A 10 7.50 -0.24 5.56
N GLN A 11 8.63 0.40 5.87
CA GLN A 11 9.83 0.28 5.05
C GLN A 11 10.26 -1.20 4.93
N SER A 12 10.39 -1.71 3.70
CA SER A 12 11.00 -3.02 3.44
C SER A 12 12.52 -2.89 3.28
N GLU A 13 13.24 -4.01 3.32
CA GLU A 13 14.67 -4.05 3.05
C GLU A 13 15.02 -3.43 1.68
N TRP A 14 14.20 -3.70 0.65
CA TRP A 14 14.42 -3.12 -0.68
C TRP A 14 14.04 -1.65 -0.77
N ASN A 15 13.09 -1.18 0.03
CA ASN A 15 12.87 0.26 0.18
C ASN A 15 14.13 0.96 0.73
N ALA A 16 14.74 0.39 1.78
CA ALA A 16 15.98 0.92 2.34
C ALA A 16 17.13 0.99 1.33
N LEU A 17 17.16 0.08 0.35
CA LEU A 17 18.15 0.03 -0.73
C LEU A 17 17.75 0.83 -1.98
N GLY A 18 16.58 1.48 -2.01
CA GLY A 18 16.05 2.20 -3.17
C GLY A 18 15.77 1.30 -4.38
N ARG A 19 15.43 0.01 -4.16
CA ARG A 19 15.14 -0.97 -5.21
C ARG A 19 13.64 -1.09 -5.46
N TRP A 20 13.27 -1.18 -6.74
CA TRP A 20 11.90 -1.48 -7.14
C TRP A 20 11.55 -2.92 -6.77
N GLN A 21 10.42 -3.10 -6.10
CA GLN A 21 10.05 -4.41 -5.57
C GLN A 21 9.11 -5.16 -6.50
N GLY A 22 8.08 -4.49 -6.97
CA GLY A 22 7.00 -5.19 -7.62
C GLY A 22 6.44 -6.27 -6.71
N GLN A 23 6.26 -7.47 -7.27
CA GLN A 23 5.76 -8.65 -6.55
C GLN A 23 6.87 -9.52 -5.95
N ALA A 24 8.16 -9.10 -6.03
CA ALA A 24 9.19 -9.66 -5.17
C ALA A 24 8.82 -9.39 -3.70
N ASP A 25 9.21 -10.29 -2.81
CA ASP A 25 8.70 -10.33 -1.45
C ASP A 25 9.78 -10.13 -0.37
N PRO A 26 10.55 -9.03 -0.41
CA PRO A 26 11.46 -8.69 0.68
C PRO A 26 10.65 -8.31 1.94
N PRO A 27 11.12 -8.73 3.14
CA PRO A 27 10.47 -8.43 4.41
C PRO A 27 10.58 -6.95 4.79
N LEU A 28 9.89 -6.57 5.85
CA LEU A 28 10.12 -5.28 6.51
C LEU A 28 11.56 -5.18 7.02
N SER A 29 12.14 -3.99 6.93
CA SER A 29 13.38 -3.65 7.64
C SER A 29 13.10 -3.49 9.15
N ALA A 30 14.16 -3.41 9.96
CA ALA A 30 14.01 -3.09 11.38
C ALA A 30 13.25 -1.76 11.58
N LEU A 31 13.58 -0.73 10.80
CA LEU A 31 12.86 0.54 10.80
C LEU A 31 11.39 0.37 10.36
N GLY A 32 11.12 -0.50 9.38
CA GLY A 32 9.76 -0.79 8.93
C GLY A 32 8.88 -1.41 10.01
N LEU A 33 9.45 -2.27 10.85
CA LEU A 33 8.75 -2.81 12.02
C LEU A 33 8.45 -1.73 13.06
N GLU A 34 9.40 -0.83 13.34
CA GLU A 34 9.18 0.32 14.23
C GLU A 34 8.09 1.25 13.67
N GLN A 35 8.10 1.51 12.37
CA GLN A 35 7.07 2.27 11.68
C GLN A 35 5.69 1.61 11.81
N ALA A 36 5.60 0.29 11.63
CA ALA A 36 4.35 -0.44 11.79
C ALA A 36 3.79 -0.34 13.22
N GLN A 37 4.66 -0.42 14.24
CA GLN A 37 4.28 -0.23 15.64
C GLN A 37 3.76 1.20 15.91
N ALA A 38 4.47 2.21 15.41
CA ALA A 38 4.05 3.61 15.56
C ALA A 38 2.72 3.89 14.84
N GLY A 39 2.55 3.36 13.62
CA GLY A 39 1.30 3.45 12.87
C GLY A 39 0.14 2.75 13.58
N GLY A 40 0.38 1.58 14.18
CA GLY A 40 -0.59 0.86 14.99
C GLY A 40 -1.02 1.66 16.21
N ALA A 41 -0.08 2.28 16.92
CA ALA A 41 -0.38 3.16 18.06
C ALA A 41 -1.19 4.41 17.65
N TYR A 42 -0.89 5.01 16.50
CA TYR A 42 -1.71 6.09 15.93
C TYR A 42 -3.14 5.62 15.64
N LEU A 43 -3.25 4.47 14.95
CA LEU A 43 -4.55 3.89 14.57
C LEU A 43 -5.39 3.45 15.77
N THR A 44 -4.78 3.10 16.90
CA THR A 44 -5.52 2.83 18.16
C THR A 44 -6.31 4.07 18.62
N LYS A 45 -5.72 5.25 18.53
CA LYS A 45 -6.41 6.51 18.87
C LYS A 45 -7.54 6.78 17.86
N LEU A 46 -7.25 6.62 16.58
CA LEU A 46 -8.24 6.83 15.53
C LEU A 46 -9.39 5.81 15.59
N HIS A 47 -9.09 4.55 15.94
CA HIS A 47 -10.10 3.50 16.13
C HIS A 47 -11.06 3.81 17.28
N ALA A 48 -10.57 4.40 18.37
CA ALA A 48 -11.42 4.83 19.49
C ALA A 48 -12.44 5.91 19.08
N GLU A 49 -12.15 6.68 18.04
CA GLU A 49 -13.02 7.75 17.53
C GLU A 49 -13.93 7.27 16.40
N LEU A 50 -13.40 6.48 15.45
CA LEU A 50 -14.07 6.12 14.20
C LEU A 50 -14.59 4.67 14.15
N ALA A 51 -14.10 3.79 15.05
CA ALA A 51 -14.50 2.38 15.14
C ALA A 51 -14.35 1.61 13.80
N PHE A 52 -13.13 1.16 13.51
CA PHE A 52 -12.94 0.20 12.40
C PHE A 52 -13.58 -1.14 12.75
N ASP A 53 -14.17 -1.80 11.76
CA ASP A 53 -14.87 -3.08 11.93
C ASP A 53 -13.94 -4.29 11.73
N GLY A 54 -12.86 -4.11 10.95
CA GLY A 54 -11.90 -5.17 10.69
C GLY A 54 -10.78 -4.75 9.76
N ILE A 55 -9.94 -5.72 9.40
CA ILE A 55 -8.71 -5.46 8.63
C ILE A 55 -8.49 -6.51 7.54
N GLY A 56 -8.18 -6.02 6.33
CA GLY A 56 -7.68 -6.79 5.19
C GLY A 56 -6.23 -6.48 4.86
N SER A 57 -5.57 -7.34 4.09
CA SER A 57 -4.17 -7.15 3.72
C SER A 57 -3.84 -7.78 2.35
N SER A 58 -2.80 -7.24 1.71
CA SER A 58 -2.05 -7.97 0.70
C SER A 58 -1.38 -9.20 1.30
N THR A 59 -1.13 -10.22 0.46
CA THR A 59 -0.36 -11.40 0.85
C THR A 59 1.15 -11.20 0.88
N LEU A 60 1.69 -10.11 0.29
CA LEU A 60 3.12 -9.85 0.31
C LEU A 60 3.60 -9.52 1.73
N ASP A 61 4.68 -10.15 2.17
CA ASP A 61 5.16 -10.19 3.56
C ASP A 61 5.21 -8.81 4.22
N ARG A 62 5.77 -7.81 3.54
CA ARG A 62 5.86 -6.44 4.05
C ARG A 62 4.51 -5.80 4.40
N ALA A 63 3.47 -6.07 3.58
CA ALA A 63 2.13 -5.56 3.84
C ALA A 63 1.37 -6.44 4.85
N ALA A 64 1.55 -7.76 4.75
CA ALA A 64 0.97 -8.72 5.67
C ALA A 64 1.48 -8.49 7.11
N THR A 65 2.80 -8.37 7.29
CA THR A 65 3.41 -8.07 8.59
C THR A 65 2.99 -6.71 9.14
N THR A 66 2.90 -5.67 8.28
CA THR A 66 2.35 -4.36 8.70
C THR A 66 0.92 -4.52 9.19
N GLY A 67 0.09 -5.30 8.48
CA GLY A 67 -1.29 -5.59 8.86
C GLY A 67 -1.41 -6.34 10.18
N ASP A 68 -0.56 -7.35 10.39
CA ASP A 68 -0.54 -8.13 11.64
C ASP A 68 -0.22 -7.25 12.86
N VAL A 69 0.78 -6.37 12.73
CA VAL A 69 1.14 -5.42 13.79
C VAL A 69 -0.01 -4.47 14.09
N ILE A 70 -0.64 -3.91 13.06
CA ILE A 70 -1.80 -3.01 13.23
C ILE A 70 -2.97 -3.77 13.87
N ALA A 71 -3.28 -4.99 13.42
CA ALA A 71 -4.35 -5.81 13.99
C ALA A 71 -4.16 -6.05 15.49
N GLN A 72 -2.93 -6.37 15.92
CA GLN A 72 -2.60 -6.52 17.34
C GLN A 72 -2.89 -5.26 18.15
N HIS A 73 -2.54 -4.08 17.62
CA HIS A 73 -2.81 -2.80 18.28
C HIS A 73 -4.31 -2.50 18.43
N LEU A 74 -5.11 -2.92 17.46
CA LEU A 74 -6.55 -2.67 17.43
C LEU A 74 -7.38 -3.78 18.11
N GLY A 75 -6.74 -4.88 18.50
CA GLY A 75 -7.42 -6.04 19.10
C GLY A 75 -8.21 -6.89 18.08
N PHE A 76 -7.84 -6.82 16.81
CA PHE A 76 -8.41 -7.69 15.78
C PHE A 76 -7.65 -9.01 15.68
N ASP A 77 -8.34 -10.02 15.15
CA ASP A 77 -7.74 -11.27 14.69
C ASP A 77 -6.80 -11.03 13.49
N THR A 78 -6.16 -12.10 13.01
CA THR A 78 -5.32 -12.06 11.81
C THR A 78 -6.07 -11.46 10.64
N PRO A 79 -5.48 -10.46 9.92
CA PRO A 79 -6.12 -9.84 8.76
C PRO A 79 -6.52 -10.85 7.68
N PHE A 80 -7.65 -10.64 7.04
CA PHE A 80 -7.98 -11.37 5.80
C PHE A 80 -6.98 -10.98 4.71
N ARG A 81 -6.41 -11.97 4.00
CA ARG A 81 -5.36 -11.74 3.00
C ARG A 81 -5.80 -12.15 1.60
N THR A 82 -5.52 -11.29 0.62
CA THR A 82 -5.76 -11.60 -0.79
C THR A 82 -4.56 -11.24 -1.67
N THR A 83 -4.24 -12.12 -2.63
CA THR A 83 -3.22 -11.88 -3.65
C THR A 83 -3.63 -10.78 -4.62
N ASN A 84 -4.94 -10.50 -4.73
CA ASN A 84 -5.46 -9.42 -5.57
C ASN A 84 -5.04 -8.03 -5.10
N LEU A 85 -4.57 -7.88 -3.86
CA LEU A 85 -3.98 -6.65 -3.33
C LEU A 85 -2.44 -6.65 -3.34
N ALA A 86 -1.78 -7.61 -4.01
CA ALA A 86 -0.33 -7.58 -4.19
C ALA A 86 0.11 -6.34 -4.99
N GLU A 87 1.35 -5.88 -4.78
CA GLU A 87 1.89 -4.73 -5.49
C GLU A 87 1.86 -4.92 -7.01
N ARG A 88 1.88 -3.82 -7.75
CA ARG A 88 2.07 -3.79 -9.20
C ARG A 88 3.30 -4.62 -9.60
N SER A 89 3.19 -5.49 -10.58
CA SER A 89 4.38 -6.13 -11.14
C SER A 89 5.32 -5.08 -11.72
N ALA A 90 6.58 -5.11 -11.32
CA ALA A 90 7.62 -4.23 -11.86
C ALA A 90 8.28 -4.79 -13.14
N GLY A 91 7.90 -6.01 -13.57
CA GLY A 91 8.51 -6.68 -14.69
C GLY A 91 10.03 -6.79 -14.52
N GLU A 92 10.77 -6.51 -15.58
CA GLU A 92 12.25 -6.55 -15.59
C GLU A 92 12.92 -5.49 -14.69
N TRP A 93 12.16 -4.53 -14.16
CA TRP A 93 12.71 -3.55 -13.20
C TRP A 93 12.73 -4.07 -11.75
N SER A 94 12.16 -5.25 -11.49
CA SER A 94 12.20 -5.85 -10.15
C SER A 94 13.64 -6.05 -9.67
N GLY A 95 13.96 -5.52 -8.49
CA GLY A 95 15.29 -5.55 -7.88
C GLY A 95 16.23 -4.46 -8.35
N LEU A 96 15.92 -3.69 -9.38
CA LEU A 96 16.77 -2.60 -9.86
C LEU A 96 16.53 -1.32 -9.04
N THR A 97 17.62 -0.58 -8.83
CA THR A 97 17.56 0.81 -8.37
C THR A 97 17.20 1.74 -9.53
N ARG A 98 16.77 2.97 -9.23
CA ARG A 98 16.50 3.97 -10.25
C ARG A 98 17.69 4.19 -11.18
N LYS A 99 18.92 4.23 -10.62
CA LYS A 99 20.14 4.39 -11.43
C LYS A 99 20.34 3.22 -12.38
N GLU A 100 20.18 1.99 -11.90
CA GLU A 100 20.31 0.78 -12.73
C GLU A 100 19.25 0.74 -13.84
N ILE A 101 18.02 1.22 -13.56
CA ILE A 101 16.96 1.36 -14.57
C ILE A 101 17.36 2.40 -15.63
N ASP A 102 17.83 3.59 -15.23
CA ASP A 102 18.25 4.63 -16.18
C ASP A 102 19.44 4.17 -17.02
N ASP A 103 20.37 3.37 -16.49
CA ASP A 103 21.52 2.80 -17.20
C ASP A 103 21.09 1.70 -18.20
N GLN A 104 20.17 0.81 -17.84
CA GLN A 104 19.74 -0.34 -18.65
C GLN A 104 18.60 0.01 -19.63
N TYR A 105 17.74 0.96 -19.26
CA TYR A 105 16.57 1.41 -20.03
C TYR A 105 16.58 2.93 -20.22
N PRO A 106 17.55 3.48 -20.97
CA PRO A 106 17.73 4.92 -21.08
C PRO A 106 16.47 5.65 -21.55
N GLY A 107 16.02 6.61 -20.76
CA GLY A 107 14.86 7.46 -21.06
C GLY A 107 13.49 6.83 -20.82
N TYR A 108 13.39 5.56 -20.41
CA TYR A 108 12.09 4.91 -20.16
C TYR A 108 11.31 5.62 -19.06
N LEU A 109 11.92 5.88 -17.89
CA LEU A 109 11.26 6.59 -16.78
C LEU A 109 10.76 7.97 -17.21
N LYS A 110 11.59 8.72 -17.97
CA LYS A 110 11.22 10.07 -18.45
C LYS A 110 10.07 10.05 -19.45
N SER A 111 10.02 9.05 -20.31
CA SER A 111 9.01 8.91 -21.37
C SER A 111 7.78 8.07 -20.93
N ARG A 112 7.74 7.64 -19.66
CA ARG A 112 6.71 6.73 -19.12
C ARG A 112 6.57 5.45 -19.96
N LYS A 113 7.69 4.93 -20.45
CA LYS A 113 7.77 3.59 -21.02
C LYS A 113 8.09 2.60 -19.91
N TYR A 114 7.57 1.40 -20.04
CA TYR A 114 7.72 0.35 -19.06
C TYR A 114 8.35 -0.90 -19.69
N PRO A 115 9.08 -1.71 -18.90
CA PRO A 115 9.73 -2.92 -19.40
C PRO A 115 8.71 -4.03 -19.64
N PRO A 116 9.10 -5.11 -20.33
CA PRO A 116 8.31 -6.34 -20.38
C PRO A 116 7.89 -6.82 -18.99
N GLY A 117 6.65 -7.28 -18.85
CA GLY A 117 6.10 -7.79 -17.60
C GLY A 117 5.71 -6.72 -16.55
N TYR A 118 5.86 -5.44 -16.87
CA TYR A 118 5.31 -4.37 -16.03
C TYR A 118 3.79 -4.36 -16.13
N GLU A 119 3.10 -4.33 -14.98
CA GLU A 119 1.64 -4.30 -14.91
C GLU A 119 1.12 -2.87 -15.11
N THR A 120 0.30 -2.65 -16.13
CA THR A 120 -0.28 -1.34 -16.45
C THR A 120 -1.40 -0.97 -15.47
N ASP A 121 -1.85 0.31 -15.47
CA ASP A 121 -3.02 0.70 -14.68
C ASP A 121 -4.29 0.01 -15.18
N GLU A 122 -4.39 -0.27 -16.48
CA GLU A 122 -5.50 -0.98 -17.11
C GLU A 122 -5.64 -2.43 -16.60
N ASP A 123 -4.51 -3.10 -16.32
CA ASP A 123 -4.47 -4.46 -15.78
C ASP A 123 -4.62 -4.46 -14.25
N LEU A 124 -4.00 -3.49 -13.58
CA LEU A 124 -3.94 -3.41 -12.13
C LEU A 124 -5.29 -3.00 -11.50
N LEU A 125 -5.98 -2.01 -12.07
CA LEU A 125 -7.22 -1.49 -11.49
C LEU A 125 -8.31 -2.54 -11.32
N PRO A 126 -8.61 -3.40 -12.31
CA PRO A 126 -9.59 -4.49 -12.13
C PRO A 126 -9.15 -5.51 -11.06
N ARG A 127 -7.84 -5.73 -10.88
CA ARG A 127 -7.30 -6.60 -9.86
C ARG A 127 -7.49 -6.00 -8.45
N ILE A 128 -7.25 -4.69 -8.29
CA ILE A 128 -7.52 -3.96 -7.05
C ILE A 128 -8.99 -4.07 -6.68
N GLN A 129 -9.89 -3.81 -7.63
CA GLN A 129 -11.34 -3.89 -7.40
C GLN A 129 -11.77 -5.29 -6.95
N ARG A 130 -11.20 -6.36 -7.52
CA ARG A 130 -11.43 -7.74 -7.04
C ARG A 130 -10.93 -7.91 -5.62
N GLY A 131 -9.70 -7.45 -5.32
CA GLY A 131 -9.12 -7.56 -3.99
C GLY A 131 -9.92 -6.83 -2.91
N LEU A 132 -10.49 -5.67 -3.22
CA LEU A 132 -11.38 -4.96 -2.30
C LEU A 132 -12.70 -5.71 -2.08
N ARG A 133 -13.27 -6.30 -3.13
CA ARG A 133 -14.45 -7.18 -2.96
C ARG A 133 -14.14 -8.41 -2.12
N ASP A 134 -12.97 -9.05 -2.34
CA ASP A 134 -12.53 -10.17 -1.50
C ASP A 134 -12.50 -9.76 -0.02
N VAL A 135 -11.94 -8.57 0.29
CA VAL A 135 -11.90 -8.06 1.67
C VAL A 135 -13.31 -7.81 2.20
N ILE A 136 -14.16 -7.09 1.48
CA ILE A 136 -15.52 -6.73 1.91
C ILE A 136 -16.39 -7.97 2.14
N GLU A 137 -16.23 -9.02 1.32
CA GLU A 137 -16.97 -10.27 1.46
C GLU A 137 -16.53 -11.11 2.67
N ASN A 138 -15.28 -10.97 3.11
CA ASN A 138 -14.70 -11.81 4.16
C ASN A 138 -14.46 -11.07 5.49
N VAL A 139 -14.52 -9.74 5.49
CA VAL A 139 -14.36 -8.89 6.67
C VAL A 139 -15.66 -8.12 6.88
N PRO A 140 -16.49 -8.50 7.85
CA PRO A 140 -17.79 -7.86 8.06
C PRO A 140 -17.62 -6.43 8.57
N GLY A 141 -18.50 -5.54 8.10
CA GLY A 141 -18.58 -4.14 8.54
C GLY A 141 -18.51 -3.12 7.40
N ASP A 142 -18.70 -1.86 7.74
CA ASP A 142 -18.81 -0.77 6.78
C ASP A 142 -17.57 0.13 6.73
N ARG A 143 -16.69 0.04 7.75
CA ARG A 143 -15.42 0.79 7.82
C ARG A 143 -14.25 -0.14 8.03
N LEU A 144 -13.45 -0.33 7.00
CA LEU A 144 -12.37 -1.32 6.97
C LEU A 144 -10.99 -0.66 6.88
N LEU A 145 -10.01 -1.33 7.48
CA LEU A 145 -8.59 -1.04 7.30
C LEU A 145 -8.01 -2.02 6.27
N VAL A 146 -7.15 -1.53 5.38
CA VAL A 146 -6.49 -2.39 4.38
C VAL A 146 -5.01 -2.05 4.30
N THR A 147 -4.13 -3.02 4.56
CA THR A 147 -2.69 -2.81 4.35
C THR A 147 -2.26 -3.30 2.97
N ALA A 148 -1.67 -2.39 2.20
CA ALA A 148 -1.30 -2.63 0.80
C ALA A 148 -0.02 -1.88 0.41
N HIS A 149 0.06 -1.39 -0.82
CA HIS A 149 1.28 -0.91 -1.45
C HIS A 149 1.08 0.46 -2.13
N GLY A 150 2.21 1.13 -2.39
CA GLY A 150 2.19 2.44 -3.05
C GLY A 150 1.59 2.40 -4.44
N GLY A 151 1.96 1.44 -5.29
CA GLY A 151 1.44 1.32 -6.65
C GLY A 151 -0.07 1.06 -6.71
N ILE A 152 -0.63 0.37 -5.71
CA ILE A 152 -2.09 0.19 -5.54
C ILE A 152 -2.75 1.55 -5.32
N ILE A 153 -2.27 2.31 -4.34
CA ILE A 153 -2.83 3.62 -3.98
C ILE A 153 -2.74 4.60 -5.15
N TYR A 154 -1.59 4.64 -5.83
CA TYR A 154 -1.41 5.52 -7.00
C TYR A 154 -2.33 5.15 -8.17
N CYS A 155 -2.60 3.86 -8.39
CA CYS A 155 -3.56 3.41 -9.40
C CYS A 155 -5.00 3.83 -9.07
N ILE A 156 -5.42 3.73 -7.80
CA ILE A 156 -6.72 4.21 -7.35
C ILE A 156 -6.84 5.73 -7.57
N GLU A 157 -5.83 6.50 -7.19
CA GLU A 157 -5.82 7.95 -7.40
C GLU A 157 -5.85 8.33 -8.87
N ALA A 158 -5.06 7.64 -9.71
CA ALA A 158 -5.05 7.87 -11.16
C ALA A 158 -6.40 7.56 -11.80
N SER A 159 -7.13 6.55 -11.32
CA SER A 159 -8.45 6.18 -11.85
C SER A 159 -9.52 7.26 -11.73
N VAL A 160 -9.33 8.20 -10.80
CA VAL A 160 -10.21 9.37 -10.62
C VAL A 160 -9.56 10.68 -11.11
N GLY A 161 -8.47 10.57 -11.88
CA GLY A 161 -7.83 11.71 -12.56
C GLY A 161 -6.84 12.50 -11.70
N LEU A 162 -6.41 11.99 -10.54
CA LEU A 162 -5.38 12.65 -9.74
C LEU A 162 -3.98 12.38 -10.28
N SER A 163 -3.13 13.39 -10.22
CA SER A 163 -1.72 13.28 -10.57
C SER A 163 -0.94 12.55 -9.48
N PHE A 164 0.11 11.82 -9.90
CA PHE A 164 1.03 11.16 -8.98
C PHE A 164 1.58 12.13 -7.92
N ARG A 165 1.47 11.73 -6.67
CA ARG A 165 2.12 12.35 -5.53
C ARG A 165 2.66 11.24 -4.62
N HIS A 166 3.97 11.25 -4.37
CA HIS A 166 4.60 10.24 -3.51
C HIS A 166 3.88 10.10 -2.17
N MET A 167 3.79 8.87 -1.67
CA MET A 167 3.25 8.54 -0.36
C MET A 167 4.34 7.85 0.48
N ALA A 168 4.57 8.34 1.69
CA ALA A 168 5.51 7.76 2.64
C ALA A 168 5.09 6.35 3.08
N ASN A 169 5.99 5.57 3.66
CA ASN A 169 5.63 4.36 4.40
C ASN A 169 4.65 4.73 5.52
N LEU A 170 3.67 3.86 5.82
CA LEU A 170 2.54 4.16 6.71
C LEU A 170 1.74 5.42 6.32
N GLY A 171 1.91 5.96 5.12
CA GLY A 171 0.94 6.88 4.55
C GLY A 171 -0.33 6.13 4.17
N ALA A 172 -1.47 6.77 4.28
CA ALA A 172 -2.77 6.15 4.05
C ALA A 172 -3.69 7.03 3.21
N LEU A 173 -4.66 6.39 2.55
CA LEU A 173 -5.69 7.03 1.75
C LEU A 173 -7.06 6.57 2.22
N TRP A 174 -7.94 7.52 2.54
CA TRP A 174 -9.36 7.28 2.75
C TRP A 174 -10.10 7.25 1.42
N PHE A 175 -11.00 6.32 1.26
CA PHE A 175 -11.96 6.31 0.14
C PHE A 175 -13.18 5.46 0.44
N ASP A 176 -14.29 5.78 -0.22
CA ASP A 176 -15.44 4.90 -0.32
C ASP A 176 -15.33 4.02 -1.56
N PHE A 177 -15.74 2.77 -1.43
CA PHE A 177 -15.82 1.81 -2.52
C PHE A 177 -17.22 1.25 -2.62
N ASP A 178 -17.84 1.36 -3.81
CA ASP A 178 -19.21 0.94 -4.03
C ASP A 178 -19.31 -0.43 -4.73
N GLU A 179 -20.54 -0.95 -4.84
CA GLU A 179 -20.84 -2.22 -5.50
C GLU A 179 -20.47 -2.24 -7.00
N ASN A 180 -20.47 -1.07 -7.66
CA ASN A 180 -20.08 -0.92 -9.05
C ASN A 180 -18.56 -0.92 -9.24
N GLY A 181 -17.79 -0.84 -8.14
CA GLY A 181 -16.34 -0.74 -8.17
C GLY A 181 -15.81 0.69 -8.32
N THR A 182 -16.63 1.69 -8.00
CA THR A 182 -16.29 3.11 -8.09
C THR A 182 -15.60 3.56 -6.81
N PHE A 183 -14.60 4.44 -6.96
CA PHE A 183 -13.89 5.07 -5.86
C PHE A 183 -14.36 6.52 -5.66
N THR A 184 -14.73 6.87 -4.44
CA THR A 184 -14.88 8.26 -4.00
C THR A 184 -13.78 8.56 -3.01
N LEU A 185 -12.78 9.37 -3.43
CA LEU A 185 -11.60 9.60 -2.61
C LEU A 185 -11.86 10.60 -1.49
N GLY A 186 -11.37 10.26 -0.30
CA GLY A 186 -11.21 11.14 0.84
C GLY A 186 -9.80 11.73 0.90
N GLN A 187 -9.35 12.02 2.11
CA GLN A 187 -8.02 12.62 2.34
C GLN A 187 -6.92 11.56 2.51
N ARG A 188 -5.68 11.96 2.25
CA ARG A 188 -4.50 11.24 2.69
C ARG A 188 -4.23 11.52 4.17
N THR A 189 -3.77 10.51 4.89
CA THR A 189 -3.39 10.59 6.30
C THR A 189 -1.98 10.06 6.46
N GLU A 190 -1.15 10.74 7.24
CA GLU A 190 0.22 10.31 7.57
C GLU A 190 0.22 9.74 8.99
N LEU A 191 0.31 8.40 9.12
CA LEU A 191 0.26 7.73 10.43
C LEU A 191 1.54 7.91 11.25
N LEU A 192 2.62 8.41 10.61
CA LEU A 192 3.92 8.68 11.23
C LEU A 192 4.17 10.17 11.50
N ALA A 193 3.15 11.01 11.56
CA ALA A 193 3.32 12.45 11.78
C ALA A 193 4.10 12.78 13.06
N ASP A 194 3.94 11.99 14.12
CA ASP A 194 4.63 12.13 15.41
C ASP A 194 5.84 11.18 15.57
N PHE A 195 6.21 10.45 14.51
CA PHE A 195 7.30 9.49 14.56
C PHE A 195 8.66 10.20 14.48
N SER A 196 9.54 9.97 15.45
CA SER A 196 10.86 10.61 15.51
C SER A 196 11.92 10.00 14.57
N GLY A 197 11.61 8.88 13.92
CA GLY A 197 12.47 8.22 12.92
C GLY A 197 12.23 8.72 11.49
N GLU A 198 12.97 8.18 10.53
CA GLU A 198 12.77 8.50 9.11
C GLU A 198 11.47 7.85 8.59
N ALA A 199 10.55 8.67 8.08
CA ALA A 199 9.30 8.20 7.49
C ALA A 199 9.48 7.65 6.07
N THR A 200 10.52 8.09 5.35
CA THR A 200 10.86 7.62 4.00
C THR A 200 12.34 7.56 3.77
N THR A 201 12.78 6.65 2.91
CA THR A 201 14.13 6.67 2.36
C THR A 201 14.18 7.60 1.15
N PRO A 202 15.17 8.50 1.02
CA PRO A 202 15.37 9.29 -0.19
C PRO A 202 15.45 8.38 -1.43
N ASN A 203 14.81 8.78 -2.53
CA ASN A 203 14.71 8.01 -3.80
C ASN A 203 13.85 6.74 -3.77
N GLN A 204 13.06 6.53 -2.76
CA GLN A 204 12.00 5.52 -2.78
C GLN A 204 10.94 5.91 -3.82
N ILE A 205 10.57 4.99 -4.70
CA ILE A 205 9.57 5.19 -5.76
C ILE A 205 8.30 4.49 -5.37
#